data_6f7c68ac784f6bb2c46d891868440260
#
_entry.id   6f7c68ac784f6bb2c46d891868440260
#
_cell.length_a   1.000
_cell.length_b   1.000
_cell.length_c   1.000
_cell.angle_alpha   90.00
_cell.angle_beta   90.00
_cell.angle_gamma   90.00
#
_symmetry.space_group_name_H-M   'P 1'
#
loop_
_entity.id
_entity.type
_entity.pdbx_description
1 polymer ?
#
loop_
_entity_poly.entity_id
_entity_poly.type
_entity_poly.pdbx_seq_one_letter_code
_entity_poly.pdbx_strand_id
1 'polypeptide(L)'
;IVIETSGLALPKPLIKAFQWPEVRSRTTVDSVIAVVDGPAVHAGMFADNPEAVQAQREADEMLDHDSPLAEVFEDQLACADIVVLSKADLMTEETLAEVEKTVRGETRAGVQILPAENGALDPKLILGLDAMVEDDLGQRPSHHDAEGEEHDHDDFESFVFEIDPVIDLVLLSERAKHVLAIEGVLRVKGFAAVEGKDARLAVQGVGSRLDHYYDRPWAPEEARQGRLVVIGLTGF
;
A
#
# COMPACT_ATOMS: atom_id res chain seq x y z
N ILE A 1 1.18 13.35 -2.28
CA ILE A 1 2.63 13.31 -1.96
C ILE A 1 3.18 12.07 -2.63
N VAL A 2 4.32 12.17 -3.27
CA VAL A 2 5.11 11.03 -3.77
C VAL A 2 6.40 11.02 -2.98
N ILE A 3 6.79 9.85 -2.50
CA ILE A 3 8.04 9.63 -1.78
C ILE A 3 8.86 8.65 -2.60
N GLU A 4 10.03 9.08 -3.04
CA GLU A 4 11.02 8.22 -3.67
C GLU A 4 12.05 7.83 -2.62
N THR A 5 12.25 6.53 -2.45
CA THR A 5 13.26 5.99 -1.53
C THR A 5 14.55 5.70 -2.29
N SER A 6 15.65 5.49 -1.57
CA SER A 6 16.82 4.83 -2.13
C SER A 6 16.42 3.47 -2.71
N GLY A 7 17.02 3.06 -3.81
CA GLY A 7 16.84 1.72 -4.39
C GLY A 7 17.30 0.59 -3.46
N LEU A 8 17.99 0.91 -2.37
CA LEU A 8 18.45 -0.03 -1.34
C LEU A 8 17.54 -0.06 -0.11
N ALA A 9 16.54 0.83 -0.06
CA ALA A 9 15.65 0.92 1.09
C ALA A 9 14.65 -0.24 1.12
N LEU A 10 14.45 -0.78 2.32
CA LEU A 10 13.35 -1.69 2.60
C LEU A 10 12.05 -0.88 2.73
N PRO A 11 10.97 -1.25 2.01
CA PRO A 11 9.73 -0.46 2.05
C PRO A 11 9.03 -0.52 3.40
N LYS A 12 9.09 -1.66 4.06
CA LYS A 12 8.30 -1.96 5.28
C LYS A 12 8.59 -1.01 6.44
N PRO A 13 9.85 -0.67 6.79
CA PRO A 13 10.13 0.31 7.84
C PRO A 13 9.54 1.69 7.56
N LEU A 14 9.61 2.14 6.29
CA LEU A 14 9.01 3.42 5.91
C LEU A 14 7.49 3.39 6.06
N ILE A 15 6.83 2.30 5.65
CA ILE A 15 5.37 2.17 5.77
C ILE A 15 4.96 2.12 7.24
N LYS A 16 5.74 1.45 8.11
CA LYS A 16 5.52 1.46 9.57
C LYS A 16 5.47 2.88 10.15
N ALA A 17 6.28 3.81 9.63
CA ALA A 17 6.25 5.21 10.08
C ALA A 17 4.91 5.90 9.80
N PHE A 18 4.13 5.43 8.82
CA PHE A 18 2.78 5.93 8.57
C PHE A 18 1.74 5.40 9.56
N GLN A 19 2.11 4.46 10.41
CA GLN A 19 1.28 4.01 11.53
C GLN A 19 1.42 4.93 12.76
N TRP A 20 2.44 5.79 12.82
CA TRP A 20 2.61 6.73 13.93
C TRP A 20 1.39 7.65 14.05
N PRO A 21 0.86 7.88 15.26
CA PRO A 21 -0.39 8.60 15.48
C PRO A 21 -0.48 9.94 14.76
N GLU A 22 0.58 10.73 14.84
CA GLU A 22 0.64 12.07 14.24
C GLU A 22 0.61 12.02 12.70
N VAL A 23 1.19 11.00 12.09
CA VAL A 23 1.22 10.79 10.64
C VAL A 23 -0.09 10.16 10.19
N ARG A 24 -0.51 9.06 10.84
CA ARG A 24 -1.71 8.29 10.51
C ARG A 24 -2.99 9.11 10.59
N SER A 25 -3.05 10.08 11.50
CA SER A 25 -4.19 10.99 11.63
C SER A 25 -4.36 11.94 10.44
N ARG A 26 -3.35 12.11 9.59
CA ARG A 26 -3.33 13.11 8.51
C ARG A 26 -3.09 12.55 7.12
N THR A 27 -2.51 11.36 7.04
CA THR A 27 -2.08 10.74 5.77
C THR A 27 -2.48 9.29 5.70
N THR A 28 -2.52 8.77 4.50
CA THR A 28 -2.65 7.34 4.19
C THR A 28 -1.73 7.02 3.04
N VAL A 29 -1.19 5.81 3.03
CA VAL A 29 -0.36 5.33 1.92
C VAL A 29 -1.28 4.76 0.85
N ASP A 30 -1.38 5.46 -0.26
CA ASP A 30 -2.23 5.10 -1.40
C ASP A 30 -1.78 3.76 -2.01
N SER A 31 -0.47 3.63 -2.22
CA SER A 31 0.14 2.41 -2.77
C SER A 31 1.65 2.42 -2.61
N VAL A 32 2.24 1.23 -2.68
CA VAL A 32 3.68 1.00 -2.86
C VAL A 32 3.94 0.60 -4.30
N ILE A 33 4.81 1.33 -4.96
CA ILE A 33 5.19 1.08 -6.35
C ILE A 33 6.66 0.65 -6.38
N ALA A 34 6.92 -0.58 -6.82
CA ALA A 34 8.28 -1.02 -7.11
C ALA A 34 8.62 -0.71 -8.57
N VAL A 35 9.76 -0.05 -8.79
CA VAL A 35 10.28 0.20 -10.14
C VAL A 35 11.44 -0.74 -10.40
N VAL A 36 11.28 -1.61 -11.37
CA VAL A 36 12.21 -2.70 -11.69
C VAL A 36 12.88 -2.42 -13.04
N ASP A 37 14.17 -2.55 -13.08
CA ASP A 37 14.95 -2.50 -14.32
C ASP A 37 14.80 -3.82 -15.08
N GLY A 38 13.96 -3.83 -16.13
CA GLY A 38 13.66 -5.04 -16.88
C GLY A 38 14.89 -5.71 -17.50
N PRO A 39 15.73 -5.00 -18.27
CA PRO A 39 17.00 -5.53 -18.80
C PRO A 39 17.94 -6.11 -17.75
N ALA A 40 18.07 -5.46 -16.58
CA ALA A 40 18.92 -5.95 -15.51
C ALA A 40 18.41 -7.30 -14.96
N VAL A 41 17.11 -7.41 -14.70
CA VAL A 41 16.48 -8.67 -14.25
C VAL A 41 16.64 -9.77 -15.29
N HIS A 42 16.46 -9.46 -16.58
CA HIS A 42 16.69 -10.44 -17.65
C HIS A 42 18.15 -10.96 -17.66
N ALA A 43 19.11 -10.08 -17.35
CA ALA A 43 20.51 -10.46 -17.22
C ALA A 43 20.85 -11.17 -15.88
N GLY A 44 19.86 -11.42 -15.02
CA GLY A 44 20.08 -12.03 -13.70
C GLY A 44 20.72 -11.08 -12.69
N MET A 45 20.59 -9.79 -12.91
CA MET A 45 21.12 -8.73 -12.03
C MET A 45 19.97 -7.98 -11.37
N PHE A 46 20.21 -7.47 -10.16
CA PHE A 46 19.23 -6.65 -9.44
C PHE A 46 19.41 -5.15 -9.71
N ALA A 47 20.45 -4.77 -10.43
CA ALA A 47 20.75 -3.41 -10.86
C ALA A 47 21.68 -3.42 -12.09
N ASP A 48 21.68 -2.33 -12.88
CA ASP A 48 22.57 -2.16 -14.04
C ASP A 48 24.06 -2.29 -13.70
N ASN A 49 24.44 -1.86 -12.50
CA ASN A 49 25.82 -1.92 -12.02
C ASN A 49 25.86 -2.35 -10.55
N PRO A 50 25.87 -3.66 -10.27
CA PRO A 50 25.90 -4.20 -8.91
C PRO A 50 27.08 -3.71 -8.07
N GLU A 51 28.26 -3.49 -8.69
CA GLU A 51 29.45 -2.99 -7.97
C GLU A 51 29.26 -1.54 -7.50
N ALA A 52 28.66 -0.68 -8.34
CA ALA A 52 28.35 0.70 -7.96
C ALA A 52 27.27 0.75 -6.86
N VAL A 53 26.28 -0.12 -6.92
CA VAL A 53 25.23 -0.26 -5.90
C VAL A 53 25.84 -0.72 -4.58
N GLN A 54 26.76 -1.68 -4.61
CA GLN A 54 27.45 -2.16 -3.41
C GLN A 54 28.34 -1.05 -2.79
N ALA A 55 29.06 -0.29 -3.62
CA ALA A 55 29.85 0.85 -3.15
C ALA A 55 28.98 1.97 -2.55
N GLN A 56 27.80 2.22 -3.14
CA GLN A 56 26.83 3.18 -2.58
C GLN A 56 26.31 2.70 -1.23
N ARG A 57 26.02 1.41 -1.10
CA ARG A 57 25.59 0.79 0.15
C ARG A 57 26.62 0.94 1.27
N GLU A 58 27.90 0.67 0.96
CA GLU A 58 29.00 0.82 1.92
C GLU A 58 29.24 2.28 2.34
N ALA A 59 28.82 3.23 1.52
CA ALA A 59 28.96 4.67 1.80
C ALA A 59 27.71 5.28 2.48
N ASP A 60 26.60 4.56 2.57
CA ASP A 60 25.36 5.05 3.16
C ASP A 60 25.27 4.72 4.64
N GLU A 61 25.62 5.70 5.48
CA GLU A 61 25.58 5.59 6.95
C GLU A 61 24.14 5.44 7.51
N MET A 62 23.11 5.65 6.68
CA MET A 62 21.71 5.53 7.08
C MET A 62 21.13 4.14 6.81
N LEU A 63 21.87 3.28 6.12
CA LEU A 63 21.50 1.88 5.90
C LEU A 63 21.89 1.07 7.16
N ASP A 64 20.88 0.61 7.87
CA ASP A 64 21.02 -0.15 9.12
C ASP A 64 20.90 -1.68 8.95
N HIS A 65 20.91 -2.17 7.69
CA HIS A 65 20.84 -3.61 7.41
C HIS A 65 21.90 -4.07 6.40
N ASP A 66 22.38 -5.29 6.61
CA ASP A 66 23.38 -5.97 5.76
C ASP A 66 22.78 -7.02 4.82
N SER A 67 21.46 -6.95 4.56
CA SER A 67 20.76 -7.94 3.73
C SER A 67 21.35 -8.00 2.33
N PRO A 68 21.50 -9.21 1.74
CA PRO A 68 21.91 -9.36 0.35
C PRO A 68 20.99 -8.57 -0.60
N LEU A 69 21.53 -8.07 -1.72
CA LEU A 69 20.73 -7.32 -2.70
C LEU A 69 19.54 -8.13 -3.25
N ALA A 70 19.67 -9.45 -3.30
CA ALA A 70 18.59 -10.34 -3.70
C ALA A 70 17.40 -10.25 -2.72
N GLU A 71 17.66 -10.31 -1.42
CA GLU A 71 16.63 -10.23 -0.39
C GLU A 71 15.96 -8.85 -0.38
N VAL A 72 16.73 -7.77 -0.57
CA VAL A 72 16.16 -6.41 -0.70
C VAL A 72 15.22 -6.34 -1.90
N PHE A 73 15.61 -6.91 -3.03
CA PHE A 73 14.78 -6.97 -4.24
C PHE A 73 13.48 -7.76 -4.00
N GLU A 74 13.57 -8.94 -3.40
CA GLU A 74 12.43 -9.79 -3.04
C GLU A 74 11.50 -9.07 -2.08
N ASP A 75 12.01 -8.43 -1.02
CA ASP A 75 11.23 -7.66 -0.05
C ASP A 75 10.51 -6.46 -0.69
N GLN A 76 11.17 -5.77 -1.63
CA GLN A 76 10.56 -4.67 -2.38
C GLN A 76 9.39 -5.16 -3.24
N LEU A 77 9.54 -6.29 -3.93
CA LEU A 77 8.48 -6.89 -4.74
C LEU A 77 7.34 -7.45 -3.89
N ALA A 78 7.65 -8.13 -2.80
CA ALA A 78 6.65 -8.67 -1.88
C ALA A 78 5.81 -7.55 -1.23
N CYS A 79 6.39 -6.37 -1.03
CA CYS A 79 5.72 -5.22 -0.44
C CYS A 79 4.90 -4.41 -1.44
N ALA A 80 5.16 -4.53 -2.74
CA ALA A 80 4.56 -3.70 -3.79
C ALA A 80 3.06 -3.99 -4.02
N ASP A 81 2.31 -2.97 -4.39
CA ASP A 81 0.93 -3.04 -4.92
C ASP A 81 0.92 -2.98 -6.44
N ILE A 82 1.92 -2.28 -7.00
CA ILE A 82 2.19 -2.24 -8.43
C ILE A 82 3.68 -2.43 -8.64
N VAL A 83 4.04 -3.17 -9.69
CA VAL A 83 5.40 -3.23 -10.21
C VAL A 83 5.43 -2.55 -11.57
N VAL A 84 6.35 -1.61 -11.75
CA VAL A 84 6.63 -0.97 -13.04
C VAL A 84 7.90 -1.58 -13.60
N LEU A 85 7.78 -2.32 -14.72
CA LEU A 85 8.93 -2.79 -15.47
C LEU A 85 9.46 -1.66 -16.36
N SER A 86 10.48 -0.98 -15.90
CA SER A 86 11.11 0.11 -16.64
C SER A 86 11.97 -0.39 -17.79
N LYS A 87 12.26 0.50 -18.74
CA LYS A 87 13.09 0.20 -19.92
C LYS A 87 12.49 -0.91 -20.79
N ALA A 88 11.16 -1.03 -20.85
CA ALA A 88 10.49 -2.03 -21.68
C ALA A 88 10.80 -1.84 -23.18
N ASP A 89 11.10 -0.62 -23.60
CA ASP A 89 11.57 -0.26 -24.95
C ASP A 89 12.91 -0.88 -25.34
N LEU A 90 13.71 -1.38 -24.38
CA LEU A 90 14.98 -2.05 -24.62
C LEU A 90 14.85 -3.58 -24.68
N MET A 91 13.63 -4.10 -24.52
CA MET A 91 13.38 -5.56 -24.51
C MET A 91 12.51 -5.97 -25.70
N THR A 92 12.65 -7.24 -26.10
CA THR A 92 11.70 -7.88 -27.02
C THR A 92 10.45 -8.33 -26.25
N GLU A 93 9.35 -8.63 -26.95
CA GLU A 93 8.15 -9.19 -26.31
C GLU A 93 8.44 -10.48 -25.55
N GLU A 94 9.34 -11.32 -26.08
CA GLU A 94 9.74 -12.60 -25.47
C GLU A 94 10.50 -12.35 -24.16
N THR A 95 11.52 -11.48 -24.17
CA THR A 95 12.31 -11.16 -22.98
C THR A 95 11.49 -10.42 -21.94
N LEU A 96 10.56 -9.55 -22.35
CA LEU A 96 9.63 -8.89 -21.45
C LEU A 96 8.72 -9.89 -20.72
N ALA A 97 8.19 -10.88 -21.44
CA ALA A 97 7.37 -11.94 -20.86
C ALA A 97 8.14 -12.83 -19.86
N GLU A 98 9.43 -13.10 -20.13
CA GLU A 98 10.30 -13.84 -19.21
C GLU A 98 10.53 -13.05 -17.92
N VAL A 99 10.84 -11.75 -18.03
CA VAL A 99 11.02 -10.87 -16.89
C VAL A 99 9.74 -10.73 -16.08
N GLU A 100 8.60 -10.53 -16.75
CA GLU A 100 7.30 -10.47 -16.08
C GLU A 100 7.02 -11.75 -15.27
N LYS A 101 7.32 -12.90 -15.83
CA LYS A 101 7.15 -14.19 -15.15
C LYS A 101 8.05 -14.30 -13.91
N THR A 102 9.31 -13.86 -14.01
CA THR A 102 10.26 -13.87 -12.90
C THR A 102 9.76 -12.96 -11.77
N VAL A 103 9.42 -11.71 -12.09
CA VAL A 103 8.92 -10.71 -11.12
C VAL A 103 7.60 -11.19 -10.49
N ARG A 104 6.72 -11.80 -11.25
CA ARG A 104 5.46 -12.34 -10.74
C ARG A 104 5.66 -13.46 -9.73
N GLY A 105 6.77 -14.20 -9.80
CA GLY A 105 7.14 -15.23 -8.83
C GLY A 105 7.41 -14.66 -7.44
N GLU A 106 7.88 -13.42 -7.36
CA GLU A 106 8.27 -12.74 -6.12
C GLU A 106 7.19 -11.77 -5.61
N THR A 107 6.12 -11.53 -6.39
CA THR A 107 5.04 -10.63 -6.00
C THR A 107 3.89 -11.35 -5.33
N ARG A 108 3.14 -10.63 -4.49
CA ARG A 108 1.87 -11.11 -3.94
C ARG A 108 0.84 -11.34 -5.05
N ALA A 109 -0.12 -12.21 -4.77
CA ALA A 109 -1.22 -12.45 -5.72
C ALA A 109 -2.03 -11.15 -5.96
N GLY A 110 -2.33 -10.89 -7.23
CA GLY A 110 -3.14 -9.71 -7.64
C GLY A 110 -2.33 -8.44 -7.91
N VAL A 111 -1.03 -8.42 -7.63
CA VAL A 111 -0.15 -7.29 -7.96
C VAL A 111 -0.11 -7.08 -9.48
N GLN A 112 -0.34 -5.84 -9.93
CA GLN A 112 -0.25 -5.48 -11.34
C GLN A 112 1.20 -5.23 -11.72
N ILE A 113 1.60 -5.77 -12.88
CA ILE A 113 2.92 -5.52 -13.47
C ILE A 113 2.70 -4.72 -14.75
N LEU A 114 3.27 -3.53 -14.81
CA LEU A 114 3.06 -2.55 -15.87
C LEU A 114 4.39 -2.27 -16.60
N PRO A 115 4.51 -2.59 -17.89
CA PRO A 115 5.68 -2.18 -18.66
C PRO A 115 5.64 -0.67 -18.92
N ALA A 116 6.81 -0.03 -18.80
CA ALA A 116 6.99 1.38 -19.07
C ALA A 116 8.14 1.58 -20.07
N GLU A 117 7.82 2.24 -21.19
CA GLU A 117 8.76 2.60 -22.22
C GLU A 117 9.26 4.02 -21.98
N ASN A 118 10.58 4.22 -21.94
CA ASN A 118 11.19 5.52 -21.65
C ASN A 118 10.61 6.24 -20.41
N GLY A 119 10.21 5.47 -19.41
CA GLY A 119 9.58 5.98 -18.19
C GLY A 119 8.15 6.51 -18.37
N ALA A 120 7.54 6.34 -19.52
CA ALA A 120 6.19 6.79 -19.78
C ALA A 120 5.18 5.80 -19.20
N LEU A 121 4.33 6.30 -18.29
CA LEU A 121 3.22 5.58 -17.71
C LEU A 121 2.06 6.55 -17.45
N ASP A 122 0.83 6.13 -17.70
CA ASP A 122 -0.35 6.95 -17.34
C ASP A 122 -0.45 7.03 -15.81
N PRO A 123 -0.39 8.25 -15.21
CA PRO A 123 -0.53 8.40 -13.76
C PRO A 123 -1.83 7.82 -13.18
N LYS A 124 -2.86 7.68 -13.98
CA LYS A 124 -4.13 7.07 -13.55
C LYS A 124 -4.01 5.59 -13.21
N LEU A 125 -2.97 4.92 -13.69
CA LEU A 125 -2.73 3.51 -13.41
C LEU A 125 -2.04 3.30 -12.07
N ILE A 126 -1.42 4.34 -11.51
CA ILE A 126 -0.57 4.26 -10.32
C ILE A 126 -1.02 5.17 -9.17
N LEU A 127 -2.05 5.99 -9.37
CA LEU A 127 -2.57 6.92 -8.36
C LEU A 127 -4.04 6.64 -8.09
N GLY A 128 -4.44 6.79 -6.82
CA GLY A 128 -5.83 6.61 -6.39
C GLY A 128 -6.21 5.14 -6.25
N LEU A 129 -5.26 4.28 -5.91
CA LEU A 129 -5.51 2.85 -5.68
C LEU A 129 -6.17 2.59 -4.34
N ASP A 130 -5.96 3.50 -3.39
CA ASP A 130 -6.54 3.42 -2.04
C ASP A 130 -6.25 2.07 -1.34
N ALA A 131 -5.02 1.55 -1.56
CA ALA A 131 -4.59 0.26 -1.05
C ALA A 131 -4.42 0.25 0.47
N MET A 132 -4.35 1.43 1.10
CA MET A 132 -4.23 1.60 2.56
C MET A 132 -3.15 0.70 3.15
N VAL A 133 -1.96 0.83 2.61
CA VAL A 133 -0.81 -0.06 2.81
C VAL A 133 -0.43 -0.19 4.27
N GLU A 134 -0.55 0.89 5.05
CA GLU A 134 -0.25 0.92 6.48
C GLU A 134 -1.15 0.01 7.32
N ASP A 135 -2.28 -0.44 6.76
CA ASP A 135 -3.24 -1.28 7.47
C ASP A 135 -3.08 -2.77 7.17
N ASP A 136 -2.37 -3.14 6.12
CA ASP A 136 -2.18 -4.54 5.70
C ASP A 136 -0.72 -5.01 5.76
N LEU A 137 0.13 -4.32 6.52
CA LEU A 137 1.56 -4.65 6.68
C LEU A 137 1.82 -6.12 7.04
N GLY A 138 0.93 -6.72 7.84
CA GLY A 138 1.02 -8.12 8.22
C GLY A 138 0.85 -9.10 7.05
N GLN A 139 0.30 -8.66 5.91
CA GLN A 139 0.13 -9.47 4.70
C GLN A 139 1.29 -9.26 3.70
N ARG A 140 2.25 -8.41 4.05
CA ARG A 140 3.44 -8.09 3.24
C ARG A 140 4.64 -8.75 3.87
N PRO A 141 5.04 -9.96 3.41
CA PRO A 141 6.17 -10.67 3.99
C PRO A 141 7.47 -9.89 3.77
N SER A 142 8.41 -10.08 4.69
CA SER A 142 9.78 -9.59 4.58
C SER A 142 10.71 -10.62 5.22
N HIS A 143 11.92 -10.74 4.71
CA HIS A 143 12.95 -11.62 5.27
C HIS A 143 13.26 -11.28 6.73
N HIS A 144 13.07 -10.02 7.14
CA HIS A 144 13.27 -9.56 8.52
C HIS A 144 12.13 -9.89 9.49
N ASP A 145 10.99 -10.35 9.00
CA ASP A 145 9.86 -10.74 9.89
C ASP A 145 10.20 -11.97 10.76
N ALA A 146 11.20 -12.76 10.36
CA ALA A 146 11.64 -13.95 11.09
C ALA A 146 12.63 -13.64 12.26
N GLU A 147 13.21 -12.46 12.33
CA GLU A 147 14.23 -12.09 13.31
C GLU A 147 13.66 -11.56 14.64
N GLY A 148 12.34 -11.63 14.82
CA GLY A 148 11.71 -11.46 16.14
C GLY A 148 11.82 -10.04 16.73
N GLU A 149 11.71 -9.00 15.91
CA GLU A 149 11.39 -7.70 16.45
C GLU A 149 10.02 -7.79 17.15
N GLU A 150 10.02 -7.61 18.46
CA GLU A 150 8.80 -7.35 19.22
C GLU A 150 8.13 -6.13 18.60
N HIS A 151 7.10 -6.38 17.79
CA HIS A 151 6.29 -5.34 17.22
C HIS A 151 5.53 -4.69 18.37
N ASP A 152 5.85 -3.45 18.65
CA ASP A 152 5.10 -2.58 19.54
C ASP A 152 3.75 -2.26 18.85
N HIS A 153 2.85 -3.27 18.85
CA HIS A 153 1.50 -3.19 18.28
C HIS A 153 0.48 -2.68 19.30
N ASP A 154 0.93 -2.37 20.51
CA ASP A 154 0.07 -2.08 21.65
C ASP A 154 -0.50 -0.65 21.65
N ASP A 155 -0.06 0.21 20.73
CA ASP A 155 -0.48 1.62 20.74
C ASP A 155 -1.80 1.90 19.99
N PHE A 156 -2.33 0.93 19.24
CA PHE A 156 -3.52 1.13 18.41
C PHE A 156 -4.55 0.03 18.56
N GLU A 157 -5.80 0.44 18.62
CA GLU A 157 -6.95 -0.47 18.55
C GLU A 157 -7.78 -0.18 17.31
N SER A 158 -8.40 -1.22 16.76
CA SER A 158 -9.34 -1.08 15.67
C SER A 158 -10.64 -1.83 15.98
N PHE A 159 -11.76 -1.17 15.75
CA PHE A 159 -13.10 -1.74 15.91
C PHE A 159 -13.81 -1.77 14.57
N VAL A 160 -14.43 -2.89 14.27
CA VAL A 160 -15.23 -3.08 13.07
C VAL A 160 -16.70 -3.00 13.45
N PHE A 161 -17.43 -2.11 12.78
CA PHE A 161 -18.87 -1.94 12.96
C PHE A 161 -19.59 -2.33 11.67
N GLU A 162 -20.51 -3.26 11.79
CA GLU A 162 -21.49 -3.51 10.73
C GLU A 162 -22.63 -2.51 10.88
N ILE A 163 -23.01 -1.89 9.78
CA ILE A 163 -24.09 -0.91 9.75
C ILE A 163 -25.17 -1.34 8.76
N ASP A 164 -26.41 -1.11 9.16
CA ASP A 164 -27.56 -1.32 8.29
C ASP A 164 -27.53 -0.40 7.06
N PRO A 165 -28.24 -0.75 5.98
CA PRO A 165 -28.36 0.12 4.82
C PRO A 165 -28.78 1.54 5.19
N VAL A 166 -28.05 2.51 4.67
CA VAL A 166 -28.20 3.93 5.01
C VAL A 166 -29.29 4.56 4.16
N ILE A 167 -30.24 5.22 4.79
CA ILE A 167 -31.30 5.98 4.12
C ILE A 167 -30.89 7.45 3.98
N ASP A 168 -30.18 7.98 4.98
CA ASP A 168 -29.80 9.40 5.09
C ASP A 168 -28.28 9.54 5.17
N LEU A 169 -27.67 10.06 4.11
CA LEU A 169 -26.23 10.32 4.03
C LEU A 169 -25.75 11.45 4.94
N VAL A 170 -26.62 12.42 5.23
CA VAL A 170 -26.28 13.52 6.14
C VAL A 170 -26.12 12.96 7.54
N LEU A 171 -27.07 12.12 7.97
CA LEU A 171 -27.00 11.46 9.27
C LEU A 171 -25.79 10.54 9.40
N LEU A 172 -25.42 9.78 8.33
CA LEU A 172 -24.20 8.98 8.31
C LEU A 172 -22.98 9.87 8.52
N SER A 173 -22.90 10.96 7.76
CA SER A 173 -21.77 11.90 7.84
C SER A 173 -21.65 12.56 9.22
N GLU A 174 -22.77 12.96 9.82
CA GLU A 174 -22.78 13.54 11.17
C GLU A 174 -22.32 12.52 12.22
N ARG A 175 -22.76 11.27 12.13
CA ARG A 175 -22.34 10.22 13.05
C ARG A 175 -20.86 9.90 12.89
N ALA A 176 -20.37 9.77 11.64
CA ALA A 176 -18.95 9.53 11.38
C ALA A 176 -18.06 10.67 11.89
N LYS A 177 -18.48 11.94 11.70
CA LYS A 177 -17.79 13.10 12.29
C LYS A 177 -17.80 13.10 13.81
N HIS A 178 -18.88 12.63 14.41
CA HIS A 178 -18.97 12.53 15.87
C HIS A 178 -17.99 11.50 16.42
N VAL A 179 -17.86 10.36 15.73
CA VAL A 179 -16.86 9.33 16.07
C VAL A 179 -15.44 9.86 15.90
N LEU A 180 -15.16 10.58 14.79
CA LEU A 180 -13.86 11.21 14.57
C LEU A 180 -13.50 12.31 15.59
N ALA A 181 -14.48 12.86 16.28
CA ALA A 181 -14.26 13.86 17.33
C ALA A 181 -13.97 13.25 18.71
N ILE A 182 -14.08 11.94 18.86
CA ILE A 182 -13.71 11.25 20.10
C ILE A 182 -12.19 11.32 20.25
N GLU A 183 -11.74 11.70 21.45
CA GLU A 183 -10.31 11.74 21.76
C GLU A 183 -9.71 10.35 21.62
N GLY A 184 -8.58 10.24 20.94
CA GLY A 184 -7.93 8.98 20.64
C GLY A 184 -8.36 8.34 19.31
N VAL A 185 -9.50 8.70 18.72
CA VAL A 185 -9.89 8.22 17.38
C VAL A 185 -9.09 8.96 16.32
N LEU A 186 -8.42 8.18 15.48
CA LEU A 186 -7.54 8.69 14.43
C LEU A 186 -8.19 8.62 13.06
N ARG A 187 -8.98 7.57 12.81
CA ARG A 187 -9.53 7.29 11.48
C ARG A 187 -10.84 6.52 11.54
N VAL A 188 -11.73 6.84 10.60
CA VAL A 188 -12.90 6.02 10.26
C VAL A 188 -12.84 5.71 8.78
N LYS A 189 -12.93 4.44 8.42
CA LYS A 189 -12.94 4.02 7.02
C LYS A 189 -13.84 2.83 6.78
N GLY A 190 -14.24 2.64 5.53
CA GLY A 190 -15.02 1.49 5.14
C GLY A 190 -16.02 1.83 4.06
N PHE A 191 -17.11 1.12 4.07
CA PHE A 191 -18.17 1.31 3.07
C PHE A 191 -19.56 1.13 3.69
N ALA A 192 -20.53 1.75 3.05
CA ALA A 192 -21.94 1.66 3.41
C ALA A 192 -22.78 1.19 2.22
N ALA A 193 -23.80 0.40 2.50
CA ALA A 193 -24.90 0.20 1.57
C ALA A 193 -25.87 1.39 1.70
N VAL A 194 -26.31 1.96 0.58
CA VAL A 194 -27.29 3.05 0.56
C VAL A 194 -28.57 2.53 -0.08
N GLU A 195 -29.70 2.76 0.56
CA GLU A 195 -31.00 2.33 0.02
C GLU A 195 -31.24 2.88 -1.39
N GLY A 196 -31.68 2.00 -2.29
CA GLY A 196 -31.97 2.36 -3.67
C GLY A 196 -30.74 2.62 -4.54
N LYS A 197 -29.52 2.32 -4.06
CA LYS A 197 -28.30 2.44 -4.83
C LYS A 197 -27.65 1.07 -5.04
N ASP A 198 -27.20 0.81 -6.27
CA ASP A 198 -26.47 -0.41 -6.61
C ASP A 198 -24.97 -0.28 -6.42
N ALA A 199 -24.48 0.92 -6.13
CA ALA A 199 -23.09 1.19 -5.86
C ALA A 199 -22.82 1.27 -4.35
N ARG A 200 -21.65 0.81 -3.95
CA ARG A 200 -21.13 0.86 -2.60
C ARG A 200 -20.63 2.28 -2.31
N LEU A 201 -21.01 2.84 -1.18
CA LEU A 201 -20.53 4.14 -0.72
C LEU A 201 -19.26 3.95 0.12
N ALA A 202 -18.11 4.33 -0.39
CA ALA A 202 -16.90 4.44 0.40
C ALA A 202 -17.00 5.63 1.37
N VAL A 203 -16.52 5.43 2.60
CA VAL A 203 -16.48 6.45 3.66
C VAL A 203 -15.06 6.49 4.21
N GLN A 204 -14.47 7.67 4.22
CA GLN A 204 -13.12 7.89 4.73
C GLN A 204 -13.07 9.15 5.57
N GLY A 205 -12.63 9.01 6.80
CA GLY A 205 -12.50 10.12 7.74
C GLY A 205 -11.17 10.08 8.46
N VAL A 206 -10.49 11.23 8.52
CA VAL A 206 -9.22 11.43 9.22
C VAL A 206 -9.23 12.81 9.86
N GLY A 207 -9.07 12.86 11.18
CA GLY A 207 -9.18 14.10 11.94
C GLY A 207 -10.52 14.80 11.71
N SER A 208 -10.51 16.04 11.23
CA SER A 208 -11.73 16.80 10.94
C SER A 208 -12.29 16.59 9.53
N ARG A 209 -11.58 15.84 8.67
CA ARG A 209 -12.01 15.58 7.29
C ARG A 209 -12.80 14.32 7.21
N LEU A 210 -13.90 14.36 6.48
CA LEU A 210 -14.73 13.22 6.15
C LEU A 210 -15.14 13.34 4.69
N ASP A 211 -14.75 12.35 3.90
CA ASP A 211 -15.13 12.21 2.49
C ASP A 211 -15.96 10.95 2.30
N HIS A 212 -16.86 10.97 1.32
CA HIS A 212 -17.60 9.82 0.90
C HIS A 212 -17.91 9.90 -0.60
N TYR A 213 -17.79 8.76 -1.26
CA TYR A 213 -18.04 8.66 -2.71
C TYR A 213 -18.48 7.24 -3.07
N TYR A 214 -19.15 7.09 -4.19
CA TYR A 214 -19.49 5.77 -4.72
C TYR A 214 -18.27 5.21 -5.45
N ASP A 215 -17.73 4.09 -4.95
CA ASP A 215 -16.50 3.50 -5.49
C ASP A 215 -16.75 2.48 -6.60
N ARG A 216 -17.64 1.54 -6.37
CA ARG A 216 -17.97 0.48 -7.33
C ARG A 216 -19.37 -0.11 -7.08
N PRO A 217 -19.95 -0.80 -8.08
CA PRO A 217 -21.13 -1.63 -7.85
C PRO A 217 -20.85 -2.77 -6.85
N TRP A 218 -21.86 -3.18 -6.11
CA TRP A 218 -21.80 -4.40 -5.32
C TRP A 218 -21.62 -5.62 -6.22
N ALA A 219 -20.73 -6.55 -5.85
CA ALA A 219 -20.60 -7.81 -6.55
C ALA A 219 -21.86 -8.68 -6.30
N PRO A 220 -22.23 -9.57 -7.24
CA PRO A 220 -23.42 -10.41 -7.10
C PRO A 220 -23.45 -11.27 -5.83
N GLU A 221 -22.28 -11.72 -5.38
CA GLU A 221 -22.13 -12.57 -4.18
C GLU A 221 -21.88 -11.75 -2.89
N GLU A 222 -21.76 -10.43 -3.01
CA GLU A 222 -21.43 -9.54 -1.89
C GLU A 222 -22.68 -9.16 -1.11
N ALA A 223 -22.65 -9.38 0.20
CA ALA A 223 -23.74 -8.92 1.07
C ALA A 223 -23.81 -7.39 1.05
N ARG A 224 -25.01 -6.85 0.76
CA ARG A 224 -25.25 -5.39 0.77
C ARG A 224 -25.41 -4.89 2.20
N GLN A 225 -24.31 -4.94 2.94
CA GLN A 225 -24.23 -4.50 4.33
C GLN A 225 -23.06 -3.54 4.47
N GLY A 226 -23.26 -2.44 5.19
CA GLY A 226 -22.18 -1.49 5.46
C GLY A 226 -21.21 -2.04 6.51
N ARG A 227 -19.93 -1.69 6.35
CA ARG A 227 -18.86 -2.05 7.29
C ARG A 227 -17.91 -0.88 7.45
N LEU A 228 -17.82 -0.35 8.66
CA LEU A 228 -16.89 0.71 9.01
C LEU A 228 -15.87 0.20 10.02
N VAL A 229 -14.64 0.61 9.84
CA VAL A 229 -13.53 0.38 10.78
C VAL A 229 -13.18 1.71 11.42
N VAL A 230 -13.17 1.75 12.74
CA VAL A 230 -12.67 2.84 13.54
C VAL A 230 -11.31 2.45 14.07
N ILE A 231 -10.32 3.30 13.90
CA ILE A 231 -8.94 3.11 14.32
C ILE A 231 -8.58 4.24 15.26
N GLY A 232 -8.03 3.91 16.41
CA GLY A 232 -7.63 4.88 17.41
C GLY A 232 -6.47 4.41 18.27
N LEU A 233 -6.05 5.25 19.19
CA LEU A 233 -5.07 4.90 20.22
C LEU A 233 -5.68 3.89 21.19
N THR A 234 -4.84 3.03 21.77
CA THR A 234 -5.30 2.04 22.76
C THR A 234 -6.07 2.71 23.90
N GLY A 235 -7.28 2.25 24.16
CA GLY A 235 -8.14 2.72 25.25
C GLY A 235 -9.02 3.93 24.91
N PHE A 236 -9.25 4.26 23.64
CA PHE A 236 -10.18 5.31 23.21
C PHE A 236 -11.64 4.90 23.36
#